data_742f8b5c3e6080869ab89e62c690b654
#
_entry.id   742f8b5c3e6080869ab89e62c690b654
#
_cell.length_a   1.000
_cell.length_b   1.000
_cell.length_c   1.000
_cell.angle_alpha   90.00
_cell.angle_beta   90.00
_cell.angle_gamma   90.00
#
_symmetry.space_group_name_H-M   'P 1'
#
loop_
_entity.id
_entity.type
_entity.pdbx_description
1 polymer ?
#
loop_
_entity_poly.entity_id
_entity_poly.type
_entity_poly.pdbx_seq_one_letter_code
_entity_poly.pdbx_strand_id
1 'polypeptide(L)'
;MCIETALSVTENVALGLSTGISAAEIEREIRLLGEKYGLEVDPASVVMELSMGERQRVEILRALMTKPKLLILDEPTSVLTPQAVRKLFKTLHQLSSEGVSILFISHKLDEIRELADRCVVLRAGKVVASVDPKAESEENLARLMIGNDPPTVREGTAKAGEVVFEMRHVSAPGSTRVCGIDNVSLAVRAGEIVGIAGISGNGQARFMAAASGEYLCEADRVLLFNSPVGELDTHARRISGLRYVPEQRLGHAAVPELSLTANTYLTGDSLVRSGFILRDRARSFANLVIERFHVKTPNAEKAAGSLSGGNLQKFIMGREILNRPRVLLVHQPTWGVDVGAAAVIRNSLIRLRDDGAAIIVVS
;
A
#
# COMPACT_ATOMS: atom_id res chain seq x y z
N MET A 1 -4.95 14.18 8.68
CA MET A 1 -5.90 15.23 8.25
C MET A 1 -6.37 14.86 6.86
N CYS A 2 -7.66 14.83 6.55
CA CYS A 2 -8.12 14.36 5.24
C CYS A 2 -8.20 15.55 4.27
N ILE A 3 -7.65 15.37 3.06
CA ILE A 3 -7.89 16.26 1.94
C ILE A 3 -9.25 15.89 1.34
N GLU A 4 -10.07 16.89 1.03
CA GLU A 4 -11.31 16.69 0.30
C GLU A 4 -11.01 16.61 -1.20
N THR A 5 -11.19 15.43 -1.78
CA THR A 5 -10.74 15.15 -3.15
C THR A 5 -11.54 15.85 -4.23
N ALA A 6 -12.79 16.23 -3.93
CA ALA A 6 -13.68 16.91 -4.87
C ALA A 6 -13.38 18.41 -5.02
N LEU A 7 -12.63 18.98 -4.07
CA LEU A 7 -12.31 20.42 -4.03
C LEU A 7 -10.98 20.71 -4.75
N SER A 8 -10.80 21.97 -5.15
CA SER A 8 -9.52 22.49 -5.64
C SER A 8 -8.48 22.58 -4.53
N VAL A 9 -7.21 22.77 -4.90
CA VAL A 9 -6.12 23.02 -3.94
C VAL A 9 -6.42 24.24 -3.08
N THR A 10 -6.86 25.34 -3.70
CA THR A 10 -7.24 26.59 -2.99
C THR A 10 -8.33 26.33 -1.97
N GLU A 11 -9.41 25.64 -2.35
CA GLU A 11 -10.51 25.32 -1.44
C GLU A 11 -10.07 24.40 -0.29
N ASN A 12 -9.25 23.40 -0.57
CA ASN A 12 -8.67 22.53 0.47
C ASN A 12 -7.82 23.29 1.48
N VAL A 13 -7.02 24.23 1.01
CA VAL A 13 -6.22 25.10 1.90
C VAL A 13 -7.12 26.02 2.71
N ALA A 14 -8.16 26.59 2.09
CA ALA A 14 -9.13 27.47 2.77
C ALA A 14 -9.84 26.78 3.94
N LEU A 15 -10.14 25.47 3.84
CA LEU A 15 -10.75 24.70 4.94
C LEU A 15 -9.93 24.72 6.25
N GLY A 16 -8.61 24.92 6.15
CA GLY A 16 -7.70 24.96 7.31
C GLY A 16 -7.45 26.38 7.87
N LEU A 17 -7.98 27.41 7.23
CA LEU A 17 -7.71 28.80 7.59
C LEU A 17 -8.90 29.44 8.31
N SER A 18 -8.61 30.53 9.06
CA SER A 18 -9.66 31.35 9.67
C SER A 18 -10.47 32.10 8.60
N THR A 19 -11.75 32.34 8.85
CA THR A 19 -12.63 33.09 7.96
C THR A 19 -12.12 34.52 7.70
N GLY A 20 -12.20 34.97 6.44
CA GLY A 20 -11.88 36.37 6.08
C GLY A 20 -10.73 36.55 5.10
N ILE A 21 -10.05 35.47 4.67
CA ILE A 21 -9.01 35.52 3.64
C ILE A 21 -9.67 35.22 2.27
N SER A 22 -9.38 36.06 1.28
CA SER A 22 -9.92 35.87 -0.07
C SER A 22 -9.24 34.72 -0.81
N ALA A 23 -9.95 34.06 -1.73
CA ALA A 23 -9.37 33.00 -2.56
C ALA A 23 -8.11 33.45 -3.29
N ALA A 24 -8.10 34.70 -3.83
CA ALA A 24 -6.96 35.26 -4.53
C ALA A 24 -5.72 35.44 -3.63
N GLU A 25 -5.92 35.77 -2.35
CA GLU A 25 -4.83 35.84 -1.36
C GLU A 25 -4.29 34.46 -1.04
N ILE A 26 -5.17 33.47 -0.89
CA ILE A 26 -4.78 32.06 -0.64
C ILE A 26 -3.96 31.52 -1.83
N GLU A 27 -4.41 31.74 -3.07
CA GLU A 27 -3.68 31.33 -4.26
C GLU A 27 -2.31 31.94 -4.35
N ARG A 28 -2.20 33.25 -4.08
CA ARG A 28 -0.91 33.94 -4.06
C ARG A 28 0.03 33.35 -3.04
N GLU A 29 -0.44 33.09 -1.84
CA GLU A 29 0.36 32.53 -0.76
C GLU A 29 0.76 31.06 -1.05
N ILE A 30 -0.12 30.25 -1.64
CA ILE A 30 0.21 28.90 -2.12
C ILE A 30 1.38 28.95 -3.12
N ARG A 31 1.35 29.86 -4.09
CA ARG A 31 2.44 30.02 -5.07
C ARG A 31 3.75 30.46 -4.40
N LEU A 32 3.69 31.44 -3.50
CA LEU A 32 4.87 31.93 -2.76
C LEU A 32 5.51 30.84 -1.90
N LEU A 33 4.70 30.11 -1.12
CA LEU A 33 5.19 29.00 -0.28
C LEU A 33 5.65 27.82 -1.15
N GLY A 34 4.95 27.55 -2.24
CA GLY A 34 5.32 26.52 -3.22
C GLY A 34 6.72 26.78 -3.80
N GLU A 35 6.97 28.00 -4.27
CA GLU A 35 8.27 28.41 -4.80
C GLU A 35 9.37 28.39 -3.71
N LYS A 36 9.07 28.97 -2.54
CA LYS A 36 10.02 29.05 -1.42
C LYS A 36 10.50 27.68 -0.95
N TYR A 37 9.61 26.71 -0.88
CA TYR A 37 9.89 25.39 -0.29
C TYR A 37 9.95 24.23 -1.31
N GLY A 38 9.87 24.52 -2.61
CA GLY A 38 9.87 23.49 -3.65
C GLY A 38 8.64 22.57 -3.61
N LEU A 39 7.49 23.14 -3.20
CA LEU A 39 6.20 22.45 -3.05
C LEU A 39 5.18 22.91 -4.09
N GLU A 40 5.64 23.27 -5.30
CA GLU A 40 4.80 23.85 -6.34
C GLU A 40 3.63 22.92 -6.69
N VAL A 41 2.43 23.48 -6.66
CA VAL A 41 1.18 22.90 -7.14
C VAL A 41 0.34 24.00 -7.77
N ASP A 42 -0.48 23.66 -8.73
CA ASP A 42 -1.44 24.61 -9.28
C ASP A 42 -2.64 24.78 -8.34
N PRO A 43 -2.88 26.01 -7.80
CA PRO A 43 -3.99 26.29 -6.89
C PRO A 43 -5.38 25.95 -7.44
N ALA A 44 -5.56 26.01 -8.77
CA ALA A 44 -6.83 25.76 -9.43
C ALA A 44 -7.11 24.26 -9.67
N SER A 45 -6.09 23.40 -9.58
CA SER A 45 -6.24 21.98 -9.83
C SER A 45 -7.16 21.33 -8.80
N VAL A 46 -8.05 20.43 -9.25
CA VAL A 46 -8.88 19.60 -8.38
C VAL A 46 -8.01 18.51 -7.76
N VAL A 47 -8.07 18.35 -6.43
CA VAL A 47 -7.19 17.44 -5.69
C VAL A 47 -7.32 15.99 -6.17
N MET A 48 -8.49 15.58 -6.63
CA MET A 48 -8.69 14.24 -7.18
C MET A 48 -7.83 13.94 -8.43
N GLU A 49 -7.43 14.96 -9.18
CA GLU A 49 -6.62 14.84 -10.39
C GLU A 49 -5.12 14.81 -10.11
N LEU A 50 -4.73 15.20 -8.89
CA LEU A 50 -3.35 15.25 -8.46
C LEU A 50 -2.79 13.85 -8.18
N SER A 51 -1.51 13.67 -8.52
CA SER A 51 -0.73 12.51 -8.07
C SER A 51 -0.62 12.48 -6.55
N MET A 52 -0.28 11.33 -5.98
CA MET A 52 -0.10 11.20 -4.53
C MET A 52 0.98 12.15 -3.99
N GLY A 53 2.06 12.37 -4.74
CA GLY A 53 3.10 13.32 -4.36
C GLY A 53 2.64 14.78 -4.36
N GLU A 54 1.75 15.15 -5.28
CA GLU A 54 1.14 16.49 -5.30
C GLU A 54 0.15 16.67 -4.15
N ARG A 55 -0.66 15.67 -3.86
CA ARG A 55 -1.55 15.69 -2.69
C ARG A 55 -0.78 15.88 -1.39
N GLN A 56 0.35 15.18 -1.26
CA GLN A 56 1.26 15.37 -0.11
C GLN A 56 1.77 16.82 0.00
N ARG A 57 2.13 17.44 -1.14
CA ARG A 57 2.53 18.87 -1.16
C ARG A 57 1.39 19.79 -0.72
N VAL A 58 0.16 19.51 -1.15
CA VAL A 58 -1.03 20.27 -0.71
C VAL A 58 -1.24 20.17 0.80
N GLU A 59 -1.07 18.99 1.40
CA GLU A 59 -1.17 18.82 2.87
C GLU A 59 -0.12 19.62 3.62
N ILE A 60 1.13 19.60 3.14
CA ILE A 60 2.22 20.37 3.76
C ILE A 60 1.96 21.87 3.59
N LEU A 61 1.61 22.34 2.39
CA LEU A 61 1.28 23.75 2.15
C LEU A 61 0.14 24.23 3.05
N ARG A 62 -0.93 23.44 3.19
CA ARG A 62 -2.05 23.75 4.08
C ARG A 62 -1.58 23.91 5.53
N ALA A 63 -0.69 23.04 5.99
CA ALA A 63 -0.12 23.15 7.33
C ALA A 63 0.76 24.40 7.45
N LEU A 64 1.58 24.70 6.47
CA LEU A 64 2.49 25.88 6.49
C LEU A 64 1.74 27.22 6.45
N MET A 65 0.58 27.29 5.79
CA MET A 65 -0.28 28.47 5.77
C MET A 65 -0.69 28.95 7.17
N THR A 66 -0.76 28.04 8.14
CA THR A 66 -1.04 28.39 9.54
C THR A 66 0.15 28.91 10.32
N LYS A 67 1.33 29.03 9.69
CA LYS A 67 2.61 29.44 10.30
C LYS A 67 2.92 28.65 11.59
N PRO A 68 2.99 27.32 11.54
CA PRO A 68 3.10 26.47 12.71
C PRO A 68 4.49 26.62 13.37
N LYS A 69 4.53 26.55 14.71
CA LYS A 69 5.77 26.38 15.48
C LYS A 69 6.20 24.91 15.55
N LEU A 70 5.25 23.99 15.39
CA LEU A 70 5.45 22.55 15.38
C LEU A 70 4.72 21.95 14.18
N LEU A 71 5.45 21.23 13.33
CA LEU A 71 4.92 20.46 12.20
C LEU A 71 4.98 18.96 12.54
N ILE A 72 3.84 18.28 12.50
CA ILE A 72 3.74 16.85 12.74
C ILE A 72 3.46 16.16 11.41
N LEU A 73 4.33 15.22 11.03
CA LEU A 73 4.26 14.46 9.78
C LEU A 73 4.20 12.96 10.11
N ASP A 74 3.12 12.31 9.71
CA ASP A 74 2.90 10.88 9.90
C ASP A 74 3.07 10.15 8.57
N GLU A 75 4.13 9.33 8.46
CA GLU A 75 4.50 8.54 7.27
C GLU A 75 4.52 9.36 5.96
N PRO A 76 5.11 10.57 5.91
CA PRO A 76 4.93 11.48 4.78
C PRO A 76 5.65 11.02 3.50
N THR A 77 6.47 9.99 3.57
CA THR A 77 7.28 9.48 2.44
C THR A 77 6.75 8.16 1.87
N SER A 78 5.69 7.62 2.44
CA SER A 78 5.21 6.26 2.11
C SER A 78 4.79 6.08 0.66
N VAL A 79 4.37 7.17 -0.01
CA VAL A 79 3.88 7.18 -1.40
C VAL A 79 4.78 7.99 -2.34
N LEU A 80 5.90 8.48 -1.86
CA LEU A 80 6.79 9.35 -2.62
C LEU A 80 7.89 8.56 -3.33
N THR A 81 8.30 9.06 -4.52
CA THR A 81 9.51 8.58 -5.19
C THR A 81 10.76 9.02 -4.41
N PRO A 82 11.90 8.33 -4.56
CA PRO A 82 13.15 8.73 -3.91
C PRO A 82 13.57 10.18 -4.21
N GLN A 83 13.27 10.69 -5.41
CA GLN A 83 13.52 12.08 -5.77
C GLN A 83 12.62 13.04 -4.99
N ALA A 84 11.34 12.70 -4.84
CA ALA A 84 10.39 13.50 -4.06
C ALA A 84 10.71 13.47 -2.56
N VAL A 85 11.17 12.34 -2.02
CA VAL A 85 11.67 12.24 -0.63
C VAL A 85 12.84 13.19 -0.40
N ARG A 86 13.85 13.21 -1.29
CA ARG A 86 14.98 14.14 -1.19
C ARG A 86 14.56 15.62 -1.23
N LYS A 87 13.56 15.95 -2.07
CA LYS A 87 13.00 17.32 -2.09
C LYS A 87 12.31 17.65 -0.77
N LEU A 88 11.48 16.74 -0.27
CA LEU A 88 10.81 16.91 1.02
C LEU A 88 11.81 17.13 2.16
N PHE A 89 12.88 16.33 2.24
CA PHE A 89 13.91 16.46 3.28
C PHE A 89 14.62 17.83 3.22
N LYS A 90 14.94 18.32 2.02
CA LYS A 90 15.46 19.69 1.86
C LYS A 90 14.51 20.73 2.43
N THR A 91 13.21 20.61 2.13
CA THR A 91 12.19 21.50 2.67
C THR A 91 12.12 21.42 4.20
N LEU A 92 12.16 20.22 4.77
CA LEU A 92 12.10 20.01 6.22
C LEU A 92 13.34 20.59 6.93
N HIS A 93 14.54 20.39 6.36
CA HIS A 93 15.75 21.02 6.88
C HIS A 93 15.68 22.54 6.83
N GLN A 94 15.16 23.12 5.74
CA GLN A 94 14.96 24.56 5.64
C GLN A 94 13.98 25.08 6.71
N LEU A 95 12.82 24.42 6.88
CA LEU A 95 11.84 24.77 7.91
C LEU A 95 12.43 24.68 9.32
N SER A 96 13.22 23.64 9.60
CA SER A 96 13.91 23.48 10.87
C SER A 96 14.91 24.63 11.11
N SER A 97 15.67 25.02 10.09
CA SER A 97 16.61 26.16 10.18
C SER A 97 15.89 27.52 10.38
N GLU A 98 14.64 27.63 9.94
CA GLU A 98 13.78 28.81 10.17
C GLU A 98 13.08 28.76 11.55
N GLY A 99 13.36 27.75 12.40
CA GLY A 99 12.88 27.63 13.78
C GLY A 99 11.59 26.83 13.95
N VAL A 100 11.10 26.14 12.93
CA VAL A 100 9.97 25.22 13.04
C VAL A 100 10.45 23.89 13.63
N SER A 101 9.85 23.47 14.74
CA SER A 101 10.08 22.12 15.29
C SER A 101 9.35 21.09 14.44
N ILE A 102 10.02 19.96 14.15
CA ILE A 102 9.43 18.91 13.30
C ILE A 102 9.34 17.61 14.10
N LEU A 103 8.14 17.04 14.18
CA LEU A 103 7.90 15.68 14.65
C LEU A 103 7.62 14.79 13.45
N PHE A 104 8.61 13.98 13.09
CA PHE A 104 8.55 13.09 11.93
C PHE A 104 8.34 11.66 12.39
N ILE A 105 7.26 11.04 11.95
CA ILE A 105 6.91 9.65 12.28
C ILE A 105 7.13 8.82 11.02
N SER A 106 8.01 7.81 11.12
CA SER A 106 8.31 6.88 10.04
C SER A 106 8.77 5.53 10.61
N HIS A 107 8.58 4.48 9.82
CA HIS A 107 9.18 3.16 10.07
C HIS A 107 10.40 2.88 9.18
N LYS A 108 10.78 3.82 8.29
CA LYS A 108 11.94 3.71 7.42
C LYS A 108 13.16 4.26 8.13
N LEU A 109 14.08 3.36 8.48
CA LEU A 109 15.21 3.69 9.36
C LEU A 109 16.23 4.63 8.70
N ASP A 110 16.48 4.46 7.42
CA ASP A 110 17.33 5.34 6.61
C ASP A 110 16.83 6.78 6.63
N GLU A 111 15.51 7.00 6.53
CA GLU A 111 14.90 8.33 6.60
C GLU A 111 15.06 8.97 7.99
N ILE A 112 14.88 8.19 9.05
CA ILE A 112 15.06 8.64 10.43
C ILE A 112 16.51 9.02 10.67
N ARG A 113 17.47 8.21 10.20
CA ARG A 113 18.90 8.48 10.34
C ARG A 113 19.37 9.70 9.56
N GLU A 114 18.78 9.96 8.38
CA GLU A 114 19.10 11.12 7.54
C GLU A 114 18.54 12.42 8.13
N LEU A 115 17.27 12.40 8.59
CA LEU A 115 16.52 13.62 8.91
C LEU A 115 16.56 14.01 10.39
N ALA A 116 16.51 13.02 11.31
CA ALA A 116 16.22 13.30 12.71
C ALA A 116 17.49 13.56 13.56
N ASP A 117 17.39 14.52 14.48
CA ASP A 117 18.41 14.78 15.49
C ASP A 117 18.27 13.85 16.71
N ARG A 118 17.06 13.36 16.98
CA ARG A 118 16.74 12.44 18.06
C ARG A 118 15.63 11.49 17.63
N CYS A 119 15.81 10.22 17.91
CA CYS A 119 14.81 9.19 17.66
C CYS A 119 14.22 8.67 18.98
N VAL A 120 12.89 8.65 19.06
CA VAL A 120 12.14 8.03 20.16
C VAL A 120 11.42 6.81 19.62
N VAL A 121 11.75 5.64 20.13
CA VAL A 121 11.14 4.37 19.70
C VAL A 121 9.94 4.05 20.57
N LEU A 122 8.78 3.92 19.92
CA LEU A 122 7.51 3.53 20.54
C LEU A 122 7.19 2.07 20.24
N ARG A 123 6.88 1.29 21.26
CA ARG A 123 6.43 -0.09 21.13
C ARG A 123 5.33 -0.41 22.13
N ALA A 124 4.21 -0.94 21.64
CA ALA A 124 3.02 -1.25 22.45
C ALA A 124 2.55 -0.08 23.35
N GLY A 125 2.58 1.15 22.84
CA GLY A 125 2.15 2.36 23.52
C GLY A 125 3.15 2.89 24.58
N LYS A 126 4.37 2.35 24.63
CA LYS A 126 5.41 2.77 25.57
C LYS A 126 6.66 3.22 24.84
N VAL A 127 7.34 4.25 25.37
CA VAL A 127 8.68 4.60 24.95
C VAL A 127 9.65 3.53 25.44
N VAL A 128 10.33 2.86 24.51
CA VAL A 128 11.29 1.79 24.82
C VAL A 128 12.74 2.24 24.69
N ALA A 129 12.99 3.27 23.89
CA ALA A 129 14.30 3.87 23.74
C ALA A 129 14.20 5.34 23.31
N SER A 130 15.24 6.12 23.63
CA SER A 130 15.49 7.45 23.08
C SER A 130 16.96 7.53 22.74
N VAL A 131 17.28 7.66 21.45
CA VAL A 131 18.64 7.50 20.92
C VAL A 131 18.98 8.58 19.91
N ASP A 132 20.26 8.77 19.66
CA ASP A 132 20.75 9.48 18.47
C ASP A 132 20.72 8.52 17.28
N PRO A 133 19.85 8.75 16.27
CA PRO A 133 19.71 7.81 15.16
C PRO A 133 20.96 7.71 14.29
N LYS A 134 21.82 8.71 14.31
CA LYS A 134 23.09 8.72 13.53
C LYS A 134 24.16 7.84 14.19
N ALA A 135 24.07 7.66 15.50
CA ALA A 135 24.98 6.80 16.28
C ALA A 135 24.58 5.32 16.28
N GLU A 136 23.33 5.03 15.88
CA GLU A 136 22.78 3.66 15.90
C GLU A 136 22.88 2.97 14.53
N SER A 137 23.06 1.63 14.54
CA SER A 137 22.89 0.85 13.30
C SER A 137 21.41 0.62 12.98
N GLU A 138 21.11 0.37 11.69
CA GLU A 138 19.75 0.04 11.25
C GLU A 138 19.22 -1.23 11.94
N GLU A 139 20.08 -2.23 12.12
CA GLU A 139 19.74 -3.48 12.81
C GLU A 139 19.34 -3.22 14.27
N ASN A 140 20.07 -2.31 14.96
CA ASN A 140 19.77 -1.99 16.36
C ASN A 140 18.47 -1.21 16.47
N LEU A 141 18.24 -0.22 15.59
CA LEU A 141 16.97 0.51 15.54
C LEU A 141 15.80 -0.45 15.23
N ALA A 142 15.97 -1.36 14.26
CA ALA A 142 14.95 -2.37 13.94
C ALA A 142 14.65 -3.26 15.14
N ARG A 143 15.70 -3.72 15.88
CA ARG A 143 15.55 -4.52 17.09
C ARG A 143 14.79 -3.78 18.19
N LEU A 144 15.09 -2.51 18.40
CA LEU A 144 14.35 -1.67 19.35
C LEU A 144 12.86 -1.55 18.99
N MET A 145 12.54 -1.37 17.71
CA MET A 145 11.16 -1.26 17.22
C MET A 145 10.38 -2.57 17.34
N ILE A 146 10.97 -3.69 16.93
CA ILE A 146 10.32 -5.01 16.89
C ILE A 146 10.35 -5.68 18.27
N GLY A 147 11.44 -5.51 19.01
CA GLY A 147 11.67 -6.12 20.32
C GLY A 147 12.42 -7.45 20.29
N ASN A 148 12.58 -8.02 19.12
CA ASN A 148 13.37 -9.21 18.81
C ASN A 148 14.19 -8.93 17.55
N ASP A 149 15.13 -9.81 17.23
CA ASP A 149 15.84 -9.70 15.97
C ASP A 149 14.85 -9.72 14.80
N PRO A 150 14.98 -8.80 13.83
CA PRO A 150 14.10 -8.79 12.69
C PRO A 150 14.18 -10.14 11.97
N PRO A 151 13.03 -10.74 11.60
CA PRO A 151 13.05 -12.01 10.91
C PRO A 151 13.79 -11.84 9.58
N THR A 152 14.84 -12.64 9.39
CA THR A 152 15.60 -12.67 8.14
C THR A 152 14.69 -13.12 6.98
N VAL A 153 14.80 -12.47 5.85
CA VAL A 153 14.14 -12.93 4.63
C VAL A 153 14.88 -14.16 4.13
N ARG A 154 14.18 -15.28 3.98
CA ARG A 154 14.77 -16.55 3.51
C ARG A 154 15.10 -16.45 2.02
N GLU A 155 16.20 -17.07 1.63
CA GLU A 155 16.42 -17.41 0.22
C GLU A 155 15.50 -18.58 -0.12
N GLY A 156 14.83 -18.49 -1.26
CA GLY A 156 13.97 -19.56 -1.70
C GLY A 156 14.74 -20.62 -2.48
N THR A 157 14.22 -21.84 -2.44
CA THR A 157 14.85 -23.04 -3.03
C THR A 157 14.12 -23.59 -4.25
N ALA A 158 12.98 -23.01 -4.63
CA ALA A 158 12.16 -23.51 -5.73
C ALA A 158 12.88 -23.40 -7.08
N LYS A 159 12.69 -24.42 -7.91
CA LYS A 159 13.02 -24.38 -9.33
C LYS A 159 11.77 -24.03 -10.14
N ALA A 160 11.91 -23.15 -11.12
CA ALA A 160 10.81 -22.76 -12.00
C ALA A 160 10.29 -23.98 -12.79
N GLY A 161 8.99 -24.21 -12.71
CA GLY A 161 8.28 -25.28 -13.38
C GLY A 161 7.69 -24.86 -14.74
N GLU A 162 6.52 -25.39 -15.06
CA GLU A 162 5.77 -25.03 -16.28
C GLU A 162 5.18 -23.62 -16.19
N VAL A 163 4.89 -23.01 -17.35
CA VAL A 163 4.17 -21.75 -17.42
C VAL A 163 2.72 -21.98 -16.97
N VAL A 164 2.30 -21.25 -15.94
CA VAL A 164 0.95 -21.41 -15.35
C VAL A 164 0.10 -20.14 -15.47
N PHE A 165 0.72 -19.00 -15.76
CA PHE A 165 0.04 -17.76 -16.08
C PHE A 165 0.74 -17.08 -17.26
N GLU A 166 -0.04 -16.59 -18.23
CA GLU A 166 0.50 -15.91 -19.39
C GLU A 166 -0.41 -14.78 -19.83
N MET A 167 0.17 -13.64 -20.15
CA MET A 167 -0.46 -12.54 -20.88
C MET A 167 0.20 -12.41 -22.24
N ARG A 168 -0.58 -12.26 -23.30
CA ARG A 168 -0.12 -12.19 -24.70
C ARG A 168 -0.60 -10.92 -25.36
N HIS A 169 0.30 -9.98 -25.62
CA HIS A 169 0.00 -8.75 -26.36
C HIS A 169 -1.24 -8.02 -25.82
N VAL A 170 -1.36 -7.93 -24.48
CA VAL A 170 -2.50 -7.30 -23.82
C VAL A 170 -2.35 -5.80 -23.89
N SER A 171 -3.35 -5.14 -24.47
CA SER A 171 -3.52 -3.69 -24.41
C SER A 171 -4.82 -3.37 -23.70
N ALA A 172 -4.76 -2.40 -22.80
CA ALA A 172 -5.94 -1.93 -22.09
C ALA A 172 -5.88 -0.40 -21.99
N PRO A 173 -6.91 0.32 -22.48
CA PRO A 173 -6.89 1.77 -22.49
C PRO A 173 -6.82 2.33 -21.09
N GLY A 174 -6.12 3.44 -20.97
CA GLY A 174 -6.15 4.26 -19.78
C GLY A 174 -7.48 5.00 -19.61
N SER A 175 -7.59 5.72 -18.53
CA SER A 175 -8.62 6.73 -18.31
C SER A 175 -7.94 8.07 -18.05
N THR A 176 -8.70 9.13 -17.83
CA THR A 176 -8.14 10.45 -17.45
C THR A 176 -7.25 10.37 -16.19
N ARG A 177 -7.37 9.29 -15.40
CA ARG A 177 -6.69 9.11 -14.10
C ARG A 177 -5.76 7.89 -14.02
N VAL A 178 -5.88 6.96 -14.95
CA VAL A 178 -5.12 5.70 -14.92
C VAL A 178 -4.45 5.51 -16.26
N CYS A 179 -3.13 5.45 -16.28
CA CYS A 179 -2.37 5.12 -17.47
C CYS A 179 -2.78 3.74 -17.99
N GLY A 180 -2.91 3.59 -19.30
CA GLY A 180 -3.16 2.32 -19.96
C GLY A 180 -1.90 1.45 -20.00
N ILE A 181 -2.09 0.25 -20.53
CA ILE A 181 -1.00 -0.64 -20.94
C ILE A 181 -1.13 -0.91 -22.44
N ASP A 182 -0.01 -1.07 -23.12
CA ASP A 182 0.04 -1.35 -24.54
C ASP A 182 0.98 -2.52 -24.84
N ASN A 183 0.44 -3.50 -25.54
CA ASN A 183 1.17 -4.67 -26.07
C ASN A 183 2.00 -5.42 -25.01
N VAL A 184 1.47 -5.60 -23.80
CA VAL A 184 2.18 -6.24 -22.69
C VAL A 184 2.11 -7.76 -22.83
N SER A 185 3.27 -8.41 -22.79
CA SER A 185 3.40 -9.87 -22.77
C SER A 185 4.23 -10.29 -21.56
N LEU A 186 3.75 -11.30 -20.83
CA LEU A 186 4.40 -11.84 -19.63
C LEU A 186 4.04 -13.30 -19.47
N ALA A 187 5.02 -14.15 -19.18
CA ALA A 187 4.80 -15.53 -18.78
C ALA A 187 5.40 -15.78 -17.39
N VAL A 188 4.65 -16.46 -16.53
CA VAL A 188 5.07 -16.78 -15.15
C VAL A 188 4.93 -18.29 -14.91
N ARG A 189 5.98 -18.88 -14.33
CA ARG A 189 6.08 -20.31 -14.10
C ARG A 189 5.66 -20.69 -12.68
N ALA A 190 5.23 -21.92 -12.50
CA ALA A 190 5.07 -22.50 -11.16
C ALA A 190 6.39 -22.40 -10.38
N GLY A 191 6.32 -22.00 -9.11
CA GLY A 191 7.49 -21.80 -8.27
C GLY A 191 8.33 -20.55 -8.61
N GLU A 192 7.73 -19.56 -9.30
CA GLU A 192 8.40 -18.30 -9.69
C GLU A 192 7.74 -17.11 -9.03
N ILE A 193 8.56 -16.12 -8.65
CA ILE A 193 8.10 -14.78 -8.28
C ILE A 193 8.59 -13.80 -9.33
N VAL A 194 7.67 -13.13 -10.01
CA VAL A 194 7.98 -12.04 -10.94
C VAL A 194 7.65 -10.70 -10.28
N GLY A 195 8.64 -9.83 -10.18
CA GLY A 195 8.50 -8.46 -9.68
C GLY A 195 8.28 -7.49 -10.84
N ILE A 196 7.25 -6.66 -10.74
CA ILE A 196 6.98 -5.55 -11.64
C ILE A 196 7.23 -4.26 -10.88
N ALA A 197 8.33 -3.59 -11.23
CA ALA A 197 8.71 -2.31 -10.64
C ALA A 197 8.31 -1.14 -11.55
N GLY A 198 7.94 -0.03 -10.97
CA GLY A 198 7.63 1.19 -11.71
C GLY A 198 7.15 2.32 -10.82
N ILE A 199 7.21 3.54 -11.36
CA ILE A 199 6.66 4.72 -10.69
C ILE A 199 5.13 4.60 -10.68
N SER A 200 4.50 4.90 -9.56
CA SER A 200 3.04 4.88 -9.41
C SER A 200 2.36 5.68 -10.54
N GLY A 201 1.31 5.10 -11.11
CA GLY A 201 0.57 5.71 -12.21
C GLY A 201 0.98 5.25 -13.62
N ASN A 202 2.05 4.47 -13.80
CA ASN A 202 2.56 4.02 -15.12
C ASN A 202 1.87 2.75 -15.65
N GLY A 203 0.60 2.54 -15.34
CA GLY A 203 -0.19 1.43 -15.91
C GLY A 203 -0.27 0.18 -15.01
N GLN A 204 0.41 0.14 -13.85
CA GLN A 204 0.40 -1.02 -12.96
C GLN A 204 -1.02 -1.44 -12.54
N ALA A 205 -1.87 -0.47 -12.19
CA ALA A 205 -3.26 -0.74 -11.84
C ALA A 205 -4.04 -1.35 -13.01
N ARG A 206 -3.80 -0.87 -14.24
CA ARG A 206 -4.45 -1.42 -15.45
C ARG A 206 -3.92 -2.81 -15.79
N PHE A 207 -2.61 -3.05 -15.62
CA PHE A 207 -2.00 -4.37 -15.73
C PHE A 207 -2.65 -5.36 -14.75
N MET A 208 -2.77 -4.99 -13.48
CA MET A 208 -3.37 -5.85 -12.46
C MET A 208 -4.86 -6.10 -12.73
N ALA A 209 -5.60 -5.09 -13.21
CA ALA A 209 -7.00 -5.25 -13.60
C ALA A 209 -7.16 -6.24 -14.75
N ALA A 210 -6.31 -6.20 -15.78
CA ALA A 210 -6.34 -7.16 -16.88
C ALA A 210 -5.92 -8.57 -16.43
N ALA A 211 -4.91 -8.68 -15.56
CA ALA A 211 -4.43 -9.94 -15.02
C ALA A 211 -5.45 -10.60 -14.07
N SER A 212 -6.19 -9.81 -13.29
CA SER A 212 -7.17 -10.32 -12.30
C SER A 212 -8.54 -10.63 -12.89
N GLY A 213 -8.90 -10.08 -14.05
CA GLY A 213 -10.24 -10.17 -14.65
C GLY A 213 -11.19 -9.04 -14.24
N GLU A 214 -10.68 -7.96 -13.65
CA GLU A 214 -11.43 -6.71 -13.46
C GLU A 214 -11.55 -5.91 -14.75
N TYR A 215 -10.62 -6.10 -15.67
CA TYR A 215 -10.70 -5.67 -17.07
C TYR A 215 -10.67 -6.91 -17.97
N LEU A 216 -11.71 -7.09 -18.78
CA LEU A 216 -11.83 -8.21 -19.69
C LEU A 216 -11.16 -7.88 -21.03
N CYS A 217 -10.53 -8.88 -21.62
CA CYS A 217 -9.91 -8.83 -22.94
C CYS A 217 -10.28 -10.08 -23.74
N GLU A 218 -9.80 -10.20 -24.97
CA GLU A 218 -10.01 -11.39 -25.79
C GLU A 218 -9.56 -12.65 -25.06
N ALA A 219 -10.26 -13.76 -25.27
CA ALA A 219 -10.11 -15.00 -24.50
C ALA A 219 -8.65 -15.49 -24.42
N ASP A 220 -7.94 -15.47 -25.54
CA ASP A 220 -6.58 -15.98 -25.69
C ASP A 220 -5.47 -15.02 -25.25
N ARG A 221 -5.82 -13.79 -24.85
CA ARG A 221 -4.87 -12.79 -24.37
C ARG A 221 -4.38 -13.06 -22.96
N VAL A 222 -5.17 -13.74 -22.14
CA VAL A 222 -4.76 -14.18 -20.80
C VAL A 222 -5.02 -15.66 -20.66
N LEU A 223 -3.98 -16.42 -20.29
CA LEU A 223 -4.08 -17.86 -20.08
C LEU A 223 -3.76 -18.19 -18.61
N LEU A 224 -4.52 -19.12 -18.06
CA LEU A 224 -4.31 -19.70 -16.75
C LEU A 224 -4.24 -21.22 -16.90
N PHE A 225 -3.09 -21.83 -16.60
CA PHE A 225 -2.83 -23.28 -16.83
C PHE A 225 -3.13 -23.70 -18.27
N ASN A 226 -2.66 -22.94 -19.26
CA ASN A 226 -2.90 -23.10 -20.69
C ASN A 226 -4.39 -22.98 -21.14
N SER A 227 -5.31 -22.62 -20.23
CA SER A 227 -6.72 -22.36 -20.57
C SER A 227 -6.94 -20.87 -20.79
N PRO A 228 -7.64 -20.45 -21.85
CA PRO A 228 -7.96 -19.05 -22.10
C PRO A 228 -8.94 -18.53 -21.06
N VAL A 229 -8.60 -17.39 -20.43
CA VAL A 229 -9.38 -16.78 -19.36
C VAL A 229 -9.59 -15.27 -19.56
N GLY A 230 -9.23 -14.72 -20.72
CA GLY A 230 -9.30 -13.29 -20.99
C GLY A 230 -10.70 -12.70 -20.79
N GLU A 231 -11.74 -13.43 -21.16
CA GLU A 231 -13.16 -13.06 -21.02
C GLU A 231 -13.78 -13.43 -19.68
N LEU A 232 -13.03 -14.13 -18.81
CA LEU A 232 -13.51 -14.52 -17.48
C LEU A 232 -13.31 -13.40 -16.47
N ASP A 233 -14.32 -13.16 -15.65
CA ASP A 233 -14.27 -12.20 -14.56
C ASP A 233 -13.39 -12.67 -13.38
N THR A 234 -13.20 -11.80 -12.41
CA THR A 234 -12.39 -12.07 -11.22
C THR A 234 -12.88 -13.31 -10.44
N HIS A 235 -14.20 -13.54 -10.39
CA HIS A 235 -14.75 -14.68 -9.67
C HIS A 235 -14.42 -16.00 -10.39
N ALA A 236 -14.61 -16.07 -11.69
CA ALA A 236 -14.32 -17.26 -12.50
C ALA A 236 -12.80 -17.58 -12.48
N ARG A 237 -11.93 -16.55 -12.59
CA ARG A 237 -10.47 -16.74 -12.45
C ARG A 237 -10.09 -17.21 -11.04
N ARG A 238 -10.79 -16.76 -10.01
CA ARG A 238 -10.57 -17.22 -8.63
C ARG A 238 -10.89 -18.72 -8.49
N ILE A 239 -12.01 -19.18 -9.01
CA ILE A 239 -12.36 -20.62 -9.06
C ILE A 239 -11.29 -21.41 -9.80
N SER A 240 -10.70 -20.85 -10.85
CA SER A 240 -9.60 -21.47 -11.61
C SER A 240 -8.23 -21.47 -10.88
N GLY A 241 -8.15 -20.91 -9.67
CA GLY A 241 -6.94 -20.97 -8.84
C GLY A 241 -6.08 -19.71 -8.81
N LEU A 242 -6.57 -18.59 -9.37
CA LEU A 242 -5.92 -17.28 -9.27
C LEU A 242 -6.47 -16.51 -8.07
N ARG A 243 -5.61 -15.88 -7.29
CA ARG A 243 -5.98 -14.95 -6.22
C ARG A 243 -5.36 -13.58 -6.47
N TYR A 244 -6.03 -12.55 -5.97
CA TYR A 244 -5.59 -11.18 -6.15
C TYR A 244 -5.68 -10.37 -4.86
N VAL A 245 -4.60 -9.67 -4.56
CA VAL A 245 -4.53 -8.65 -3.50
C VAL A 245 -4.35 -7.28 -4.15
N PRO A 246 -5.39 -6.46 -4.22
CA PRO A 246 -5.32 -5.12 -4.79
C PRO A 246 -4.57 -4.15 -3.87
N GLU A 247 -4.13 -3.01 -4.44
CA GLU A 247 -3.48 -1.93 -3.69
C GLU A 247 -4.41 -1.29 -2.66
N GLN A 248 -5.66 -1.03 -3.05
CA GLN A 248 -6.65 -0.41 -2.17
C GLN A 248 -7.22 -1.45 -1.21
N ARG A 249 -6.96 -1.27 0.09
CA ARG A 249 -7.35 -2.21 1.15
C ARG A 249 -8.83 -2.16 1.46
N LEU A 250 -9.38 -0.97 1.74
CA LEU A 250 -10.79 -0.78 2.06
C LEU A 250 -11.56 -0.39 0.80
N GLY A 251 -12.74 -0.99 0.63
CA GLY A 251 -13.59 -0.78 -0.54
C GLY A 251 -13.22 -1.63 -1.75
N HIS A 252 -12.02 -2.26 -1.76
CA HIS A 252 -11.60 -3.19 -2.84
C HIS A 252 -11.18 -4.55 -2.27
N ALA A 253 -10.12 -4.62 -1.47
CA ALA A 253 -9.66 -5.88 -0.88
C ALA A 253 -10.53 -6.36 0.30
N ALA A 254 -11.13 -5.44 1.03
CA ALA A 254 -12.02 -5.72 2.17
C ALA A 254 -13.15 -4.70 2.25
N VAL A 255 -14.31 -5.16 2.68
CA VAL A 255 -15.48 -4.32 2.96
C VAL A 255 -15.36 -3.77 4.39
N PRO A 256 -15.27 -2.43 4.56
CA PRO A 256 -14.95 -1.80 5.84
C PRO A 256 -15.91 -2.14 6.98
N GLU A 257 -17.21 -2.18 6.68
CA GLU A 257 -18.29 -2.36 7.64
C GLU A 257 -18.45 -3.82 8.08
N LEU A 258 -17.95 -4.75 7.29
CA LEU A 258 -18.07 -6.18 7.57
C LEU A 258 -16.97 -6.66 8.53
N SER A 259 -17.31 -7.67 9.33
CA SER A 259 -16.35 -8.34 10.22
C SER A 259 -15.23 -9.03 9.43
N LEU A 260 -14.10 -9.32 10.10
CA LEU A 260 -13.03 -10.11 9.50
C LEU A 260 -13.54 -11.49 9.07
N THR A 261 -14.40 -12.13 9.88
CA THR A 261 -15.10 -13.38 9.51
C THR A 261 -15.87 -13.21 8.20
N ALA A 262 -16.66 -12.15 8.06
CA ALA A 262 -17.42 -11.90 6.84
C ALA A 262 -16.50 -11.66 5.64
N ASN A 263 -15.44 -10.90 5.81
CA ASN A 263 -14.46 -10.66 4.76
C ASN A 263 -13.72 -11.93 4.30
N THR A 264 -13.73 -13.04 5.06
CA THR A 264 -13.15 -14.31 4.59
C THR A 264 -14.04 -15.04 3.59
N TYR A 265 -15.36 -15.07 3.79
CA TYR A 265 -16.24 -15.80 2.87
C TYR A 265 -16.53 -15.02 1.58
N LEU A 266 -16.33 -13.71 1.54
CA LEU A 266 -16.44 -12.92 0.30
C LEU A 266 -15.42 -13.35 -0.76
N THR A 267 -14.28 -13.89 -0.34
CA THR A 267 -13.24 -14.38 -1.25
C THR A 267 -12.95 -15.87 -1.12
N GLY A 268 -13.64 -16.56 -0.20
CA GLY A 268 -13.41 -17.96 0.12
C GLY A 268 -14.48 -18.89 -0.47
N ASP A 269 -14.28 -19.40 -1.69
CA ASP A 269 -15.27 -20.27 -2.36
C ASP A 269 -15.60 -21.53 -1.56
N SER A 270 -14.64 -22.08 -0.79
CA SER A 270 -14.85 -23.23 0.10
C SER A 270 -15.68 -22.93 1.35
N LEU A 271 -15.91 -21.64 1.64
CA LEU A 271 -16.69 -21.17 2.79
C LEU A 271 -18.17 -20.92 2.46
N VAL A 272 -18.53 -21.06 1.19
CA VAL A 272 -19.91 -21.00 0.71
C VAL A 272 -20.25 -22.32 0.02
N ARG A 273 -21.34 -22.96 0.41
CA ARG A 273 -21.80 -24.22 -0.20
C ARG A 273 -23.28 -24.13 -0.52
N SER A 274 -23.63 -24.33 -1.79
CA SER A 274 -25.04 -24.30 -2.27
C SER A 274 -25.78 -23.02 -1.82
N GLY A 275 -25.09 -21.86 -1.85
CA GLY A 275 -25.64 -20.57 -1.43
C GLY A 275 -25.65 -20.33 0.09
N PHE A 276 -25.24 -21.30 0.91
CA PHE A 276 -25.17 -21.14 2.36
C PHE A 276 -23.75 -20.85 2.84
N ILE A 277 -23.61 -19.83 3.69
CA ILE A 277 -22.34 -19.47 4.32
C ILE A 277 -22.05 -20.40 5.48
N LEU A 278 -20.89 -21.06 5.46
CA LEU A 278 -20.39 -21.93 6.51
C LEU A 278 -19.73 -21.07 7.62
N ARG A 279 -20.54 -20.39 8.42
CA ARG A 279 -20.09 -19.35 9.38
C ARG A 279 -19.00 -19.83 10.34
N ASP A 280 -19.12 -21.02 10.89
CA ASP A 280 -18.12 -21.55 11.85
C ASP A 280 -16.78 -21.82 11.16
N ARG A 281 -16.81 -22.32 9.90
CA ARG A 281 -15.59 -22.47 9.11
C ARG A 281 -14.97 -21.13 8.76
N ALA A 282 -15.78 -20.14 8.39
CA ALA A 282 -15.31 -18.78 8.09
C ALA A 282 -14.66 -18.15 9.33
N ARG A 283 -15.28 -18.28 10.51
CA ARG A 283 -14.72 -17.80 11.78
C ARG A 283 -13.41 -18.52 12.13
N SER A 284 -13.36 -19.83 12.00
CA SER A 284 -12.13 -20.60 12.24
C SER A 284 -11.01 -20.19 11.31
N PHE A 285 -11.32 -19.95 10.03
CA PHE A 285 -10.35 -19.48 9.05
C PHE A 285 -9.88 -18.06 9.36
N ALA A 286 -10.78 -17.14 9.72
CA ALA A 286 -10.42 -15.78 10.14
C ALA A 286 -9.47 -15.81 11.36
N ASN A 287 -9.78 -16.64 12.36
CA ASN A 287 -8.89 -16.80 13.53
C ASN A 287 -7.52 -17.38 13.15
N LEU A 288 -7.45 -18.33 12.22
CA LEU A 288 -6.19 -18.85 11.70
C LEU A 288 -5.36 -17.76 11.01
N VAL A 289 -6.01 -16.90 10.21
CA VAL A 289 -5.34 -15.75 9.60
C VAL A 289 -4.79 -14.79 10.67
N ILE A 290 -5.61 -14.46 11.66
CA ILE A 290 -5.24 -13.57 12.76
C ILE A 290 -4.00 -14.10 13.50
N GLU A 291 -4.01 -15.38 13.84
CA GLU A 291 -2.90 -16.04 14.54
C GLU A 291 -1.62 -16.08 13.70
N ARG A 292 -1.69 -16.62 12.48
CA ARG A 292 -0.52 -16.86 11.62
C ARG A 292 0.16 -15.59 11.13
N PHE A 293 -0.59 -14.51 10.94
CA PHE A 293 -0.08 -13.22 10.48
C PHE A 293 0.02 -12.18 11.60
N HIS A 294 -0.18 -12.61 12.86
CA HIS A 294 -0.07 -11.74 14.04
C HIS A 294 -0.89 -10.45 13.89
N VAL A 295 -2.15 -10.58 13.44
CA VAL A 295 -3.06 -9.45 13.28
C VAL A 295 -3.51 -8.97 14.66
N LYS A 296 -3.21 -7.74 15.01
CA LYS A 296 -3.64 -7.15 16.29
C LYS A 296 -5.10 -6.74 16.19
N THR A 297 -5.99 -7.57 16.72
CA THR A 297 -7.43 -7.36 16.82
C THR A 297 -7.97 -8.09 18.05
N PRO A 298 -9.03 -7.60 18.72
CA PRO A 298 -9.64 -8.31 19.84
C PRO A 298 -10.23 -9.68 19.44
N ASN A 299 -10.84 -9.78 18.26
CA ASN A 299 -11.44 -11.00 17.72
C ASN A 299 -11.75 -10.87 16.22
N ALA A 300 -12.21 -11.96 15.60
CA ALA A 300 -12.54 -12.01 14.17
C ALA A 300 -13.89 -11.31 13.80
N GLU A 301 -14.69 -10.93 14.79
CA GLU A 301 -15.98 -10.26 14.56
C GLU A 301 -15.84 -8.72 14.47
N LYS A 302 -14.64 -8.18 14.67
CA LYS A 302 -14.39 -6.74 14.48
C LYS A 302 -14.49 -6.36 13.00
N ALA A 303 -15.07 -5.19 12.74
CA ALA A 303 -15.15 -4.62 11.40
C ALA A 303 -13.76 -4.36 10.82
N ALA A 304 -13.56 -4.67 9.53
CA ALA A 304 -12.27 -4.50 8.86
C ALA A 304 -11.77 -3.06 8.91
N GLY A 305 -12.68 -2.08 8.77
CA GLY A 305 -12.37 -0.65 8.86
C GLY A 305 -11.89 -0.17 10.23
N SER A 306 -12.08 -0.97 11.29
CA SER A 306 -11.58 -0.63 12.63
C SER A 306 -10.11 -0.99 12.87
N LEU A 307 -9.48 -1.72 11.95
CA LEU A 307 -8.08 -2.11 12.05
C LEU A 307 -7.16 -0.98 11.56
N SER A 308 -5.97 -0.89 12.16
CA SER A 308 -4.90 -0.07 11.56
C SER A 308 -4.52 -0.61 10.18
N GLY A 309 -4.05 0.28 9.28
CA GLY A 309 -3.71 -0.08 7.91
C GLY A 309 -2.76 -1.29 7.83
N GLY A 310 -1.75 -1.36 8.70
CA GLY A 310 -0.82 -2.50 8.74
C GLY A 310 -1.46 -3.80 9.20
N ASN A 311 -2.39 -3.77 10.17
CA ASN A 311 -3.10 -4.98 10.60
C ASN A 311 -4.10 -5.46 9.56
N LEU A 312 -4.77 -4.54 8.88
CA LEU A 312 -5.65 -4.88 7.76
C LEU A 312 -4.86 -5.52 6.60
N GLN A 313 -3.67 -4.97 6.27
CA GLN A 313 -2.80 -5.55 5.25
C GLN A 313 -2.36 -6.97 5.60
N LYS A 314 -1.94 -7.21 6.83
CA LYS A 314 -1.60 -8.56 7.32
C LYS A 314 -2.79 -9.52 7.18
N PHE A 315 -3.99 -9.06 7.53
CA PHE A 315 -5.19 -9.88 7.40
C PHE A 315 -5.50 -10.22 5.94
N ILE A 316 -5.51 -9.23 5.04
CA ILE A 316 -5.77 -9.42 3.61
C ILE A 316 -4.74 -10.37 2.98
N MET A 317 -3.44 -10.11 3.21
CA MET A 317 -2.37 -10.97 2.73
C MET A 317 -2.50 -12.41 3.26
N GLY A 318 -2.73 -12.56 4.56
CA GLY A 318 -2.88 -13.85 5.21
C GLY A 318 -4.09 -14.63 4.68
N ARG A 319 -5.21 -13.95 4.46
CA ARG A 319 -6.42 -14.53 3.88
C ARG A 319 -6.15 -15.13 2.50
N GLU A 320 -5.50 -14.39 1.62
CA GLU A 320 -5.25 -14.88 0.25
C GLU A 320 -4.15 -15.96 0.22
N ILE A 321 -3.08 -15.82 0.99
CA ILE A 321 -1.98 -16.81 1.06
C ILE A 321 -2.45 -18.14 1.66
N LEU A 322 -3.24 -18.12 2.74
CA LEU A 322 -3.71 -19.35 3.40
C LEU A 322 -4.77 -20.11 2.58
N ASN A 323 -5.37 -19.48 1.57
CA ASN A 323 -6.18 -20.19 0.57
C ASN A 323 -5.34 -21.02 -0.42
N ARG A 324 -3.99 -20.99 -0.31
CA ARG A 324 -3.05 -21.76 -1.15
C ARG A 324 -3.30 -21.60 -2.66
N PRO A 325 -3.28 -20.36 -3.18
CA PRO A 325 -3.49 -20.12 -4.61
C PRO A 325 -2.38 -20.77 -5.44
N ARG A 326 -2.72 -21.21 -6.65
CA ARG A 326 -1.74 -21.65 -7.64
C ARG A 326 -1.10 -20.47 -8.36
N VAL A 327 -1.84 -19.37 -8.50
CA VAL A 327 -1.35 -18.08 -9.00
C VAL A 327 -1.81 -16.98 -8.05
N LEU A 328 -0.88 -16.13 -7.59
CA LEU A 328 -1.18 -15.01 -6.71
C LEU A 328 -0.68 -13.70 -7.32
N LEU A 329 -1.60 -12.78 -7.54
CA LEU A 329 -1.32 -11.40 -7.92
C LEU A 329 -1.32 -10.52 -6.67
N VAL A 330 -0.27 -9.73 -6.47
CA VAL A 330 -0.16 -8.87 -5.29
C VAL A 330 0.30 -7.48 -5.68
N HIS A 331 -0.50 -6.48 -5.33
CA HIS A 331 -0.14 -5.08 -5.52
C HIS A 331 0.23 -4.44 -4.19
N GLN A 332 1.46 -3.92 -4.08
CA GLN A 332 1.99 -3.25 -2.89
C GLN A 332 1.86 -4.08 -1.58
N PRO A 333 2.42 -5.31 -1.51
CA PRO A 333 2.20 -6.24 -0.39
C PRO A 333 2.62 -5.71 0.97
N THR A 334 3.65 -4.90 1.00
CA THR A 334 4.26 -4.40 2.25
C THR A 334 4.02 -2.91 2.49
N TRP A 335 3.17 -2.26 1.71
CA TRP A 335 2.87 -0.85 1.89
C TRP A 335 2.22 -0.57 3.25
N GLY A 336 2.75 0.42 3.99
CA GLY A 336 2.23 0.86 5.28
C GLY A 336 2.15 -0.24 6.34
N VAL A 337 3.08 -1.20 6.32
CA VAL A 337 3.29 -2.17 7.38
C VAL A 337 4.69 -1.98 7.98
N ASP A 338 4.84 -2.31 9.27
CA ASP A 338 6.14 -2.26 9.94
C ASP A 338 7.13 -3.29 9.38
N VAL A 339 8.43 -3.09 9.65
CA VAL A 339 9.53 -3.95 9.16
C VAL A 339 9.32 -5.42 9.50
N GLY A 340 8.83 -5.72 10.72
CA GLY A 340 8.56 -7.10 11.14
C GLY A 340 7.42 -7.73 10.36
N ALA A 341 6.32 -7.00 10.15
CA ALA A 341 5.20 -7.45 9.34
C ALA A 341 5.60 -7.63 7.87
N ALA A 342 6.41 -6.72 7.31
CA ALA A 342 6.92 -6.84 5.95
C ALA A 342 7.74 -8.12 5.76
N ALA A 343 8.60 -8.47 6.73
CA ALA A 343 9.39 -9.69 6.69
C ALA A 343 8.50 -10.95 6.77
N VAL A 344 7.46 -10.96 7.62
CA VAL A 344 6.49 -12.07 7.69
C VAL A 344 5.77 -12.26 6.36
N ILE A 345 5.30 -11.18 5.74
CA ILE A 345 4.63 -11.23 4.43
C ILE A 345 5.59 -11.76 3.36
N ARG A 346 6.81 -11.21 3.25
CA ARG A 346 7.81 -11.66 2.27
C ARG A 346 8.14 -13.15 2.44
N ASN A 347 8.40 -13.60 3.67
CA ASN A 347 8.67 -15.00 3.97
C ASN A 347 7.48 -15.91 3.63
N SER A 348 6.24 -15.43 3.79
CA SER A 348 5.04 -16.18 3.44
C SER A 348 4.87 -16.29 1.91
N LEU A 349 5.19 -15.25 1.15
CA LEU A 349 5.22 -15.29 -0.32
C LEU A 349 6.30 -16.26 -0.82
N ILE A 350 7.50 -16.23 -0.23
CA ILE A 350 8.58 -17.14 -0.59
C ILE A 350 8.19 -18.60 -0.32
N ARG A 351 7.57 -18.90 0.82
CA ARG A 351 7.05 -20.24 1.10
C ARG A 351 5.99 -20.67 0.12
N LEU A 352 5.04 -19.80 -0.20
CA LEU A 352 3.99 -20.09 -1.16
C LEU A 352 4.57 -20.40 -2.55
N ARG A 353 5.63 -19.67 -2.97
CA ARG A 353 6.39 -19.97 -4.19
C ARG A 353 7.08 -21.33 -4.09
N ASP A 354 7.74 -21.63 -2.97
CA ASP A 354 8.45 -22.91 -2.75
C ASP A 354 7.47 -24.09 -2.74
N ASP A 355 6.20 -23.86 -2.36
CA ASP A 355 5.09 -24.81 -2.48
C ASP A 355 4.56 -24.93 -3.94
N GLY A 356 5.17 -24.24 -4.91
CA GLY A 356 4.88 -24.34 -6.33
C GLY A 356 3.96 -23.26 -6.91
N ALA A 357 3.53 -22.26 -6.14
CA ALA A 357 2.70 -21.18 -6.66
C ALA A 357 3.51 -20.21 -7.54
N ALA A 358 2.86 -19.68 -8.58
CA ALA A 358 3.34 -18.55 -9.35
C ALA A 358 2.90 -17.24 -8.69
N ILE A 359 3.79 -16.29 -8.53
CA ILE A 359 3.47 -15.03 -7.83
C ILE A 359 3.91 -13.85 -8.69
N ILE A 360 3.01 -12.88 -8.87
CA ILE A 360 3.30 -11.59 -9.49
C ILE A 360 3.16 -10.52 -8.43
N VAL A 361 4.25 -9.78 -8.20
CA VAL A 361 4.30 -8.69 -7.23
C VAL A 361 4.54 -7.38 -7.96
N VAL A 362 3.63 -6.43 -7.78
CA VAL A 362 3.80 -5.04 -8.21
C VAL A 362 4.19 -4.19 -6.99
N SER A 363 5.32 -3.46 -7.09
CA SER A 363 5.81 -2.61 -6.00
C SER A 363 6.56 -1.38 -6.53
#